data_438395979af69b9ed29024d645972340
#
_entry.id   438395979af69b9ed29024d645972340
#
_cell.length_a   1.000
_cell.length_b   1.000
_cell.length_c   1.000
_cell.angle_alpha   90.00
_cell.angle_beta   90.00
_cell.angle_gamma   90.00
#
_symmetry.space_group_name_H-M   'P 1'
#
loop_
_entity.id
_entity.type
_entity.pdbx_description
1 polymer ?
#
loop_
_entity_poly.entity_id
_entity_poly.type
_entity_poly.pdbx_seq_one_letter_code
_entity_poly.pdbx_strand_id
1 'polypeptide(L)'
;MPFINPRGITFGHYECRNLDESLAVLSDLFACEIIDRQEKNAQVKHPNTSTSLIVHELDESIPDKPHANHYGFRVAHHKEIEAAAKYLSENKGKYRLKSIVGPQASHFAYSVYLEEPGGNTLELEYYNPNAATHGRRIASGHWNNLLSDPDFSSKGFKPQAMSHGTLECDNPEISNKFYTEVLGLEVVGGGNISTYIGLSSQPWYIVVLPATLRVHLRPTNRYVIKLGSRVEVIEAYNQLSADPKGISQLSELFDDDKEPWFLLSYPDKNWWEITSSSLPNFS
;
A
#
# COMPACT_ATOMS: atom_id res chain seq x y z
N MET A 1 26.16 5.23 -2.29
CA MET A 1 24.92 6.02 -2.12
C MET A 1 23.88 5.36 -2.99
N PRO A 2 22.61 5.33 -2.57
CA PRO A 2 21.52 4.83 -3.42
C PRO A 2 21.37 5.67 -4.67
N PHE A 3 20.78 5.11 -5.73
CA PHE A 3 20.51 5.83 -6.97
C PHE A 3 19.36 6.84 -6.81
N ILE A 4 18.41 6.51 -5.96
CA ILE A 4 17.22 7.31 -5.69
C ILE A 4 17.31 7.84 -4.25
N ASN A 5 16.97 9.11 -4.07
CA ASN A 5 16.92 9.76 -2.77
C ASN A 5 15.48 10.17 -2.44
N PRO A 6 14.67 9.26 -1.90
CA PRO A 6 13.24 9.46 -1.73
C PRO A 6 12.90 10.52 -0.69
N ARG A 7 11.86 11.32 -0.97
CA ARG A 7 11.26 12.25 -0.01
C ARG A 7 9.99 11.67 0.61
N GLY A 8 9.40 10.66 -0.03
CA GLY A 8 8.20 10.01 0.45
C GLY A 8 7.74 8.88 -0.45
N ILE A 9 6.95 7.97 0.11
CA ILE A 9 6.08 7.06 -0.61
C ILE A 9 4.69 7.71 -0.57
N THR A 10 4.22 8.21 -1.71
CA THR A 10 3.05 9.11 -1.76
C THR A 10 1.77 8.42 -2.17
N PHE A 11 1.87 7.42 -3.05
CA PHE A 11 0.72 6.69 -3.55
C PHE A 11 0.98 5.18 -3.59
N GLY A 12 -0.08 4.40 -3.40
CA GLY A 12 -0.18 3.03 -3.82
C GLY A 12 -1.26 2.93 -4.88
N HIS A 13 -1.01 2.23 -5.97
CA HIS A 13 -1.97 2.02 -7.06
C HIS A 13 -2.46 0.58 -7.06
N TYR A 14 -3.74 0.38 -7.30
CA TYR A 14 -4.29 -0.95 -7.53
C TYR A 14 -5.48 -0.95 -8.49
N GLU A 15 -5.71 -2.09 -9.10
CA GLU A 15 -6.77 -2.32 -10.08
C GLU A 15 -8.04 -2.83 -9.41
N CYS A 16 -9.20 -2.46 -9.94
CA CYS A 16 -10.48 -3.01 -9.56
C CYS A 16 -11.35 -3.31 -10.80
N ARG A 17 -12.40 -4.08 -10.60
CA ARG A 17 -13.37 -4.43 -11.68
C ARG A 17 -14.53 -3.47 -11.75
N ASN A 18 -14.84 -2.81 -10.66
CA ASN A 18 -15.90 -1.84 -10.56
C ASN A 18 -15.49 -0.79 -9.53
N LEU A 19 -15.32 0.42 -10.01
CA LEU A 19 -14.80 1.53 -9.18
C LEU A 19 -15.77 1.87 -8.05
N ASP A 20 -17.08 1.92 -8.34
CA ASP A 20 -18.09 2.27 -7.32
C ASP A 20 -18.12 1.27 -6.16
N GLU A 21 -18.05 -0.04 -6.48
CA GLU A 21 -18.03 -1.09 -5.46
C GLU A 21 -16.78 -1.03 -4.58
N SER A 22 -15.60 -0.82 -5.18
CA SER A 22 -14.35 -0.68 -4.43
C SER A 22 -14.34 0.60 -3.59
N LEU A 23 -14.82 1.72 -4.15
CA LEU A 23 -14.92 2.98 -3.41
C LEU A 23 -15.90 2.88 -2.22
N ALA A 24 -17.03 2.19 -2.39
CA ALA A 24 -17.98 1.95 -1.29
C ALA A 24 -17.33 1.17 -0.13
N VAL A 25 -16.51 0.15 -0.45
CA VAL A 25 -15.77 -0.59 0.57
C VAL A 25 -14.76 0.33 1.28
N LEU A 26 -13.95 1.09 0.53
CA LEU A 26 -12.93 1.98 1.10
C LEU A 26 -13.53 3.11 1.95
N SER A 27 -14.62 3.70 1.49
CA SER A 27 -15.28 4.79 2.23
C SER A 27 -16.06 4.27 3.44
N ASP A 28 -16.92 3.28 3.24
CA ASP A 28 -17.84 2.82 4.29
C ASP A 28 -17.15 1.96 5.37
N LEU A 29 -16.10 1.20 5.01
CA LEU A 29 -15.48 0.26 5.92
C LEU A 29 -14.09 0.72 6.40
N PHE A 30 -13.39 1.53 5.61
CA PHE A 30 -12.02 1.93 5.89
C PHE A 30 -11.83 3.43 6.13
N ALA A 31 -12.92 4.19 6.24
CA ALA A 31 -12.91 5.63 6.52
C ALA A 31 -12.07 6.45 5.51
N CYS A 32 -11.97 5.99 4.28
CA CYS A 32 -11.28 6.74 3.24
C CYS A 32 -12.20 7.81 2.63
N GLU A 33 -11.63 8.98 2.41
CA GLU A 33 -12.25 10.06 1.66
C GLU A 33 -11.90 9.94 0.18
N ILE A 34 -12.86 10.17 -0.71
CA ILE A 34 -12.62 10.29 -2.16
C ILE A 34 -12.12 11.71 -2.41
N ILE A 35 -10.83 11.84 -2.76
CA ILE A 35 -10.17 13.13 -2.97
C ILE A 35 -10.38 13.63 -4.40
N ASP A 36 -10.27 12.72 -5.36
CA ASP A 36 -10.52 12.98 -6.78
C ASP A 36 -11.17 11.75 -7.41
N ARG A 37 -12.07 11.98 -8.36
CA ARG A 37 -12.75 10.93 -9.08
C ARG A 37 -12.88 11.29 -10.55
N GLN A 38 -12.44 10.37 -11.39
CA GLN A 38 -12.61 10.37 -12.84
C GLN A 38 -13.52 9.20 -13.23
N GLU A 39 -13.78 9.04 -14.53
CA GLU A 39 -14.67 7.98 -15.03
C GLU A 39 -14.22 6.58 -14.58
N LYS A 40 -12.93 6.27 -14.72
CA LYS A 40 -12.34 4.94 -14.43
C LYS A 40 -11.25 4.95 -13.35
N ASN A 41 -11.02 6.08 -12.71
CA ASN A 41 -9.98 6.21 -11.71
C ASN A 41 -10.46 7.03 -10.52
N ALA A 42 -9.91 6.75 -9.35
CA ALA A 42 -10.14 7.60 -8.19
C ALA A 42 -8.91 7.65 -7.29
N GLN A 43 -8.68 8.81 -6.69
CA GLN A 43 -7.79 8.95 -5.55
C GLN A 43 -8.61 8.89 -4.27
N VAL A 44 -8.21 8.02 -3.37
CA VAL A 44 -8.78 7.93 -2.03
C VAL A 44 -7.69 8.07 -0.98
N LYS A 45 -8.05 8.62 0.18
CA LYS A 45 -7.11 8.88 1.26
C LYS A 45 -7.77 8.70 2.61
N HIS A 46 -7.11 7.98 3.49
CA HIS A 46 -7.50 8.00 4.90
C HIS A 46 -7.02 9.34 5.53
N PRO A 47 -7.86 10.08 6.31
CA PRO A 47 -7.52 11.40 6.84
C PRO A 47 -6.22 11.45 7.65
N ASN A 48 -5.90 10.38 8.37
CA ASN A 48 -4.69 10.28 9.20
C ASN A 48 -3.48 9.65 8.49
N THR A 49 -3.49 9.54 7.16
CA THR A 49 -2.39 8.92 6.43
C THR A 49 -1.84 9.86 5.39
N SER A 50 -0.51 9.95 5.27
CA SER A 50 0.15 10.76 4.24
C SER A 50 0.10 10.14 2.85
N THR A 51 0.02 8.82 2.77
CA THR A 51 -0.06 8.05 1.52
C THR A 51 -1.51 7.90 1.09
N SER A 52 -1.78 8.06 -0.20
CA SER A 52 -3.11 7.84 -0.81
C SER A 52 -3.14 6.56 -1.62
N LEU A 53 -4.33 6.06 -1.90
CA LEU A 53 -4.53 4.99 -2.88
C LEU A 53 -5.11 5.56 -4.17
N ILE A 54 -4.62 5.04 -5.29
CA ILE A 54 -5.19 5.29 -6.61
C ILE A 54 -5.84 3.98 -7.09
N VAL A 55 -7.12 4.05 -7.34
CA VAL A 55 -7.93 2.92 -7.78
C VAL A 55 -8.19 3.03 -9.27
N HIS A 56 -7.85 2.00 -10.02
CA HIS A 56 -8.05 1.94 -11.48
C HIS A 56 -9.09 0.90 -11.83
N GLU A 57 -10.20 1.31 -12.47
CA GLU A 57 -11.14 0.37 -13.05
C GLU A 57 -10.62 -0.10 -14.40
N LEU A 58 -10.54 -1.41 -14.57
CA LEU A 58 -10.12 -2.05 -15.82
C LEU A 58 -11.28 -2.79 -16.48
N ASP A 59 -11.40 -2.64 -17.81
CA ASP A 59 -12.40 -3.34 -18.63
C ASP A 59 -12.08 -4.82 -18.82
N GLU A 60 -10.81 -5.19 -18.67
CA GLU A 60 -10.32 -6.54 -18.86
C GLU A 60 -10.46 -7.40 -17.60
N SER A 61 -10.39 -8.71 -17.79
CA SER A 61 -10.27 -9.63 -16.66
C SER A 61 -9.00 -9.29 -15.86
N ILE A 62 -9.18 -8.90 -14.60
CA ILE A 62 -8.06 -8.68 -13.69
C ILE A 62 -7.48 -10.05 -13.34
N PRO A 63 -6.20 -10.30 -13.60
CA PRO A 63 -5.57 -11.55 -13.20
C PRO A 63 -5.62 -11.71 -11.67
N ASP A 64 -5.53 -12.93 -11.20
CA ASP A 64 -5.41 -13.22 -9.78
C ASP A 64 -4.23 -12.42 -9.21
N LYS A 65 -4.48 -11.76 -8.09
CA LYS A 65 -3.45 -10.95 -7.43
C LYS A 65 -2.56 -11.82 -6.55
N PRO A 66 -1.33 -11.37 -6.26
CA PRO A 66 -0.50 -12.01 -5.27
C PRO A 66 -1.27 -12.17 -3.96
N HIS A 67 -1.28 -13.38 -3.41
CA HIS A 67 -2.17 -13.74 -2.30
C HIS A 67 -1.91 -12.91 -1.03
N ALA A 68 -0.65 -12.55 -0.80
CA ALA A 68 -0.26 -11.76 0.37
C ALA A 68 -0.31 -10.24 0.14
N ASN A 69 -0.50 -9.76 -1.10
CA ASN A 69 -0.56 -8.33 -1.35
C ASN A 69 -1.87 -7.75 -0.80
N HIS A 70 -1.76 -6.79 0.10
CA HIS A 70 -2.89 -6.11 0.70
C HIS A 70 -2.52 -4.70 1.17
N TYR A 71 -3.53 -3.93 1.54
CA TYR A 71 -3.38 -2.69 2.30
C TYR A 71 -3.97 -2.87 3.69
N GLY A 72 -3.19 -2.49 4.70
CA GLY A 72 -3.57 -2.62 6.10
C GLY A 72 -4.05 -1.29 6.69
N PHE A 73 -5.10 -1.40 7.51
CA PHE A 73 -5.69 -0.28 8.23
C PHE A 73 -5.76 -0.58 9.71
N ARG A 74 -5.30 0.35 10.52
CA ARG A 74 -5.15 0.18 11.95
C ARG A 74 -6.40 0.63 12.71
N VAL A 75 -6.82 -0.20 13.67
CA VAL A 75 -7.80 0.16 14.68
C VAL A 75 -7.13 0.42 16.04
N ALA A 76 -7.80 1.13 16.92
CA ALA A 76 -7.25 1.52 18.22
C ALA A 76 -7.29 0.39 19.27
N HIS A 77 -8.20 -0.58 19.13
CA HIS A 77 -8.41 -1.59 20.14
C HIS A 77 -8.68 -2.98 19.53
N HIS A 78 -8.19 -4.05 20.19
CA HIS A 78 -8.37 -5.42 19.70
C HIS A 78 -9.85 -5.85 19.59
N LYS A 79 -10.74 -5.33 20.45
CA LYS A 79 -12.18 -5.59 20.39
C LYS A 79 -12.84 -5.07 19.11
N GLU A 80 -12.24 -4.06 18.48
CA GLU A 80 -12.73 -3.55 17.20
C GLU A 80 -12.53 -4.57 16.08
N ILE A 81 -11.49 -5.42 16.15
CA ILE A 81 -11.28 -6.50 15.19
C ILE A 81 -12.38 -7.56 15.29
N GLU A 82 -12.81 -7.91 16.50
CA GLU A 82 -13.93 -8.83 16.73
C GLU A 82 -15.25 -8.25 16.21
N ALA A 83 -15.49 -6.97 16.51
CA ALA A 83 -16.66 -6.25 16.02
C ALA A 83 -16.64 -6.14 14.49
N ALA A 84 -15.49 -5.83 13.90
CA ALA A 84 -15.31 -5.78 12.46
C ALA A 84 -15.59 -7.13 11.80
N ALA A 85 -15.02 -8.21 12.31
CA ALA A 85 -15.25 -9.56 11.76
C ALA A 85 -16.74 -9.93 11.77
N LYS A 86 -17.45 -9.60 12.86
CA LYS A 86 -18.89 -9.80 12.97
C LYS A 86 -19.64 -8.95 11.94
N TYR A 87 -19.40 -7.62 11.94
CA TYR A 87 -20.07 -6.69 11.03
C TYR A 87 -19.86 -7.05 9.56
N LEU A 88 -18.62 -7.36 9.18
CA LEU A 88 -18.26 -7.77 7.81
C LEU A 88 -19.02 -9.04 7.41
N SER A 89 -19.09 -10.04 8.30
CA SER A 89 -19.81 -11.30 8.04
C SER A 89 -21.31 -11.06 7.85
N GLU A 90 -21.92 -10.24 8.68
CA GLU A 90 -23.34 -9.88 8.60
C GLU A 90 -23.67 -9.04 7.36
N ASN A 91 -22.71 -8.25 6.87
CA ASN A 91 -22.86 -7.35 5.72
C ASN A 91 -22.11 -7.81 4.45
N LYS A 92 -21.64 -9.05 4.41
CA LYS A 92 -20.89 -9.61 3.30
C LYS A 92 -21.60 -9.40 1.95
N GLY A 93 -22.91 -9.65 1.92
CA GLY A 93 -23.71 -9.48 0.71
C GLY A 93 -23.87 -8.01 0.28
N LYS A 94 -24.04 -7.10 1.24
CA LYS A 94 -24.16 -5.65 0.98
C LYS A 94 -22.95 -5.11 0.24
N TYR A 95 -21.76 -5.47 0.68
CA TYR A 95 -20.50 -5.01 0.09
C TYR A 95 -19.93 -5.97 -0.96
N ARG A 96 -20.64 -7.05 -1.27
CA ARG A 96 -20.23 -8.08 -2.25
C ARG A 96 -18.82 -8.62 -1.97
N LEU A 97 -18.46 -8.71 -0.67
CA LEU A 97 -17.15 -9.23 -0.28
C LEU A 97 -17.00 -10.70 -0.71
N LYS A 98 -15.87 -11.04 -1.30
CA LYS A 98 -15.60 -12.41 -1.77
C LYS A 98 -15.23 -13.33 -0.62
N SER A 99 -14.33 -12.88 0.24
CA SER A 99 -13.87 -13.63 1.40
C SER A 99 -13.72 -12.75 2.63
N ILE A 100 -13.77 -13.38 3.81
CA ILE A 100 -13.44 -12.79 5.10
C ILE A 100 -12.67 -13.85 5.86
N VAL A 101 -11.49 -13.51 6.38
CA VAL A 101 -10.61 -14.42 7.11
C VAL A 101 -10.22 -13.78 8.44
N GLY A 102 -10.40 -14.51 9.50
CA GLY A 102 -10.18 -14.04 10.88
C GLY A 102 -11.49 -13.87 11.66
N PRO A 103 -11.45 -13.31 12.87
CA PRO A 103 -10.29 -12.68 13.49
C PRO A 103 -9.20 -13.68 13.87
N GLN A 104 -7.95 -13.31 13.71
CA GLN A 104 -6.82 -14.19 14.03
C GLN A 104 -5.60 -13.39 14.51
N ALA A 105 -4.83 -14.00 15.40
CA ALA A 105 -3.51 -13.49 15.75
C ALA A 105 -2.50 -13.98 14.69
N SER A 106 -1.93 -13.04 13.96
CA SER A 106 -0.87 -13.30 13.01
C SER A 106 0.29 -12.32 13.26
N HIS A 107 1.52 -12.79 13.12
CA HIS A 107 2.74 -12.02 13.37
C HIS A 107 2.68 -11.25 14.72
N PHE A 108 2.47 -10.00 14.79
CA PHE A 108 2.35 -9.18 16.01
C PHE A 108 1.01 -8.44 16.05
N ALA A 109 0.15 -8.74 15.10
CA ALA A 109 -1.16 -8.14 14.95
C ALA A 109 -2.27 -9.13 15.31
N TYR A 110 -3.40 -8.59 15.68
CA TYR A 110 -4.69 -9.28 15.71
C TYR A 110 -5.54 -8.68 14.60
N SER A 111 -5.94 -9.49 13.64
CA SER A 111 -6.39 -8.99 12.34
C SER A 111 -7.60 -9.72 11.80
N VAL A 112 -8.36 -9.02 10.97
CA VAL A 112 -9.34 -9.59 10.04
C VAL A 112 -9.02 -9.10 8.62
N TYR A 113 -9.03 -10.03 7.69
CA TYR A 113 -8.81 -9.76 6.26
C TYR A 113 -10.12 -9.88 5.51
N LEU A 114 -10.28 -9.10 4.48
CA LEU A 114 -11.38 -9.23 3.54
C LEU A 114 -10.89 -9.08 2.10
N GLU A 115 -11.54 -9.78 1.18
CA GLU A 115 -11.36 -9.58 -0.25
C GLU A 115 -12.57 -8.79 -0.75
N GLU A 116 -12.30 -7.57 -1.25
CA GLU A 116 -13.32 -6.68 -1.78
C GLU A 116 -13.74 -7.10 -3.21
N PRO A 117 -14.83 -6.56 -3.78
CA PRO A 117 -15.35 -6.98 -5.09
C PRO A 117 -14.32 -6.91 -6.23
N GLY A 118 -13.41 -5.95 -6.20
CA GLY A 118 -12.34 -5.78 -7.18
C GLY A 118 -11.24 -6.84 -7.12
N GLY A 119 -11.24 -7.71 -6.08
CA GLY A 119 -10.24 -8.74 -5.88
C GLY A 119 -9.03 -8.28 -5.10
N ASN A 120 -9.11 -7.14 -4.42
CA ASN A 120 -8.05 -6.68 -3.54
C ASN A 120 -8.29 -7.18 -2.12
N THR A 121 -7.21 -7.57 -1.46
CA THR A 121 -7.25 -7.88 -0.04
C THR A 121 -7.01 -6.61 0.77
N LEU A 122 -7.84 -6.41 1.78
CA LEU A 122 -7.71 -5.34 2.76
C LEU A 122 -7.67 -5.96 4.15
N GLU A 123 -6.88 -5.35 5.04
CA GLU A 123 -6.70 -5.80 6.41
C GLU A 123 -7.16 -4.74 7.40
N LEU A 124 -7.92 -5.16 8.41
CA LEU A 124 -8.06 -4.39 9.66
C LEU A 124 -7.18 -5.04 10.71
N GLU A 125 -6.29 -4.26 11.32
CA GLU A 125 -5.29 -4.76 12.26
C GLU A 125 -5.27 -3.97 13.57
N TYR A 126 -4.99 -4.66 14.65
CA TYR A 126 -4.62 -4.10 15.93
C TYR A 126 -3.24 -4.61 16.33
N TYR A 127 -2.33 -3.69 16.59
CA TYR A 127 -1.03 -4.01 17.16
C TYR A 127 -1.03 -3.79 18.67
N ASN A 128 -0.63 -4.81 19.43
CA ASN A 128 -0.41 -4.64 20.85
C ASN A 128 0.79 -3.69 21.08
N PRO A 129 0.60 -2.54 21.74
CA PRO A 129 1.69 -1.59 21.98
C PRO A 129 2.82 -2.17 22.85
N ASN A 130 2.57 -3.27 23.58
CA ASN A 130 3.56 -3.99 24.38
C ASN A 130 4.19 -5.17 23.62
N ALA A 131 3.83 -5.41 22.35
CA ALA A 131 4.50 -6.41 21.53
C ALA A 131 5.97 -6.06 21.29
N ALA A 132 6.73 -7.01 20.77
CA ALA A 132 8.17 -6.92 20.61
C ALA A 132 8.68 -5.58 20.02
N THR A 133 9.91 -5.25 20.29
CA THR A 133 10.50 -3.91 20.06
C THR A 133 10.37 -3.37 18.63
N HIS A 134 10.39 -4.23 17.63
CA HIS A 134 10.20 -3.85 16.23
C HIS A 134 8.73 -3.48 15.91
N GLY A 135 7.75 -4.01 16.65
CA GLY A 135 6.36 -3.61 16.54
C GLY A 135 6.04 -2.28 17.23
N ARG A 136 6.85 -1.83 18.20
CA ARG A 136 6.55 -0.63 18.98
C ARG A 136 6.46 0.64 18.15
N ARG A 137 7.38 0.82 17.22
CA ARG A 137 7.40 1.99 16.35
C ARG A 137 6.14 2.06 15.49
N ILE A 138 5.64 0.91 15.09
CA ILE A 138 4.47 0.76 14.22
C ILE A 138 3.20 0.77 15.07
N ALA A 139 3.24 0.19 16.28
CA ALA A 139 2.12 0.07 17.19
C ALA A 139 1.75 1.39 17.89
N SER A 140 2.69 2.31 18.05
CA SER A 140 2.48 3.55 18.82
C SER A 140 1.59 4.59 18.16
N GLY A 141 0.82 4.23 17.15
CA GLY A 141 -0.16 5.11 16.52
C GLY A 141 0.50 6.36 15.94
N HIS A 142 0.68 6.38 14.66
CA HIS A 142 1.25 7.53 13.95
C HIS A 142 0.19 8.59 13.61
N TRP A 143 -0.98 8.46 14.17
CA TRP A 143 -2.07 9.42 14.05
C TRP A 143 -2.17 10.25 15.33
N ASN A 144 -2.16 11.55 15.16
CA ASN A 144 -2.19 12.49 16.27
C ASN A 144 -3.59 12.63 16.89
N ASN A 145 -4.64 12.40 16.09
CA ASN A 145 -6.02 12.52 16.52
C ASN A 145 -6.81 11.28 16.15
N LEU A 146 -7.53 10.72 17.13
CA LEU A 146 -8.50 9.66 16.84
C LEU A 146 -9.68 10.26 16.06
N LEU A 147 -10.10 9.57 15.02
CA LEU A 147 -11.29 9.96 14.27
C LEU A 147 -12.53 9.80 15.16
N SER A 148 -13.43 10.75 15.11
CA SER A 148 -14.72 10.70 15.79
C SER A 148 -15.85 10.71 14.77
N ASP A 149 -16.00 9.59 14.05
CA ASP A 149 -17.06 9.40 13.08
C ASP A 149 -18.21 8.63 13.71
N PRO A 150 -19.40 9.24 13.85
CA PRO A 150 -20.57 8.56 14.44
C PRO A 150 -21.04 7.36 13.62
N ASP A 151 -20.83 7.36 12.28
CA ASP A 151 -21.26 6.25 11.44
C ASP A 151 -20.46 4.97 11.71
N PHE A 152 -19.18 5.12 12.04
CA PHE A 152 -18.36 3.98 12.42
C PHE A 152 -18.65 3.46 13.83
N SER A 153 -19.14 4.30 14.73
CA SER A 153 -19.49 3.85 16.09
C SER A 153 -20.59 2.80 16.08
N SER A 154 -21.55 2.89 15.15
CA SER A 154 -22.62 1.90 14.97
C SER A 154 -22.12 0.56 14.43
N LYS A 155 -20.98 0.53 13.74
CA LYS A 155 -20.35 -0.69 13.22
C LYS A 155 -19.48 -1.40 14.28
N GLY A 156 -19.16 -0.71 15.37
CA GLY A 156 -18.35 -1.22 16.48
C GLY A 156 -16.84 -1.20 16.22
N PHE A 157 -16.40 -0.66 15.10
CA PHE A 157 -14.98 -0.49 14.76
C PHE A 157 -14.78 0.80 13.96
N LYS A 158 -13.51 1.25 13.96
CA LYS A 158 -13.12 2.49 13.30
C LYS A 158 -11.67 2.47 12.89
N PRO A 159 -11.38 2.36 11.59
CA PRO A 159 -10.03 2.52 11.10
C PRO A 159 -9.48 3.90 11.48
N GLN A 160 -8.27 3.92 12.04
CA GLN A 160 -7.63 5.14 12.51
C GLN A 160 -6.59 5.65 11.53
N ALA A 161 -6.02 4.77 10.73
CA ALA A 161 -5.05 5.12 9.68
C ALA A 161 -4.91 3.95 8.71
N MET A 162 -4.56 4.24 7.46
CA MET A 162 -3.95 3.25 6.57
C MET A 162 -2.48 3.13 6.99
N SER A 163 -2.08 1.97 7.47
CA SER A 163 -0.78 1.75 8.11
C SER A 163 0.29 1.27 7.17
N HIS A 164 -0.05 0.38 6.24
CA HIS A 164 0.93 -0.25 5.36
C HIS A 164 0.33 -0.75 4.04
N GLY A 165 1.23 -1.03 3.11
CA GLY A 165 0.99 -1.91 1.97
C GLY A 165 1.85 -3.16 2.09
N THR A 166 1.60 -4.18 1.28
CA THR A 166 2.36 -5.43 1.29
C THR A 166 2.81 -5.79 -0.12
N LEU A 167 4.02 -6.28 -0.23
CA LEU A 167 4.58 -6.83 -1.47
C LEU A 167 5.13 -8.24 -1.23
N GLU A 168 4.91 -9.11 -2.19
CA GLU A 168 5.57 -10.41 -2.23
C GLU A 168 6.94 -10.32 -2.92
N CYS A 169 7.89 -11.13 -2.49
CA CYS A 169 9.22 -11.24 -3.10
C CYS A 169 9.66 -12.70 -3.22
N ASP A 170 10.52 -12.99 -4.19
CA ASP A 170 11.12 -14.31 -4.38
C ASP A 170 12.27 -14.56 -3.39
N ASN A 171 13.09 -13.53 -3.19
CA ASN A 171 14.26 -13.59 -2.31
C ASN A 171 14.34 -12.30 -1.47
N PRO A 172 14.01 -12.37 -0.17
CA PRO A 172 14.02 -11.19 0.69
C PRO A 172 15.38 -10.47 0.79
N GLU A 173 16.49 -11.21 0.74
CA GLU A 173 17.82 -10.60 0.83
C GLU A 173 18.12 -9.75 -0.42
N ILE A 174 17.83 -10.30 -1.60
CA ILE A 174 18.02 -9.60 -2.86
C ILE A 174 17.08 -8.41 -2.95
N SER A 175 15.82 -8.61 -2.59
CA SER A 175 14.80 -7.55 -2.61
C SER A 175 15.15 -6.41 -1.65
N ASN A 176 15.62 -6.72 -0.45
CA ASN A 176 16.03 -5.71 0.52
C ASN A 176 17.22 -4.87 0.01
N LYS A 177 18.19 -5.49 -0.67
CA LYS A 177 19.29 -4.73 -1.32
C LYS A 177 18.75 -3.76 -2.37
N PHE A 178 17.83 -4.21 -3.21
CA PHE A 178 17.21 -3.33 -4.19
C PHE A 178 16.49 -2.16 -3.52
N TYR A 179 15.67 -2.42 -2.52
CA TYR A 179 14.93 -1.35 -1.83
C TYR A 179 15.85 -0.35 -1.13
N THR A 180 16.96 -0.80 -0.57
CA THR A 180 17.87 0.09 0.17
C THR A 180 18.94 0.73 -0.72
N GLU A 181 19.55 -0.03 -1.63
CA GLU A 181 20.69 0.43 -2.43
C GLU A 181 20.25 1.13 -3.73
N VAL A 182 19.10 0.76 -4.31
CA VAL A 182 18.55 1.37 -5.51
C VAL A 182 17.52 2.42 -5.17
N LEU A 183 16.42 2.03 -4.49
CA LEU A 183 15.32 2.93 -4.19
C LEU A 183 15.58 3.88 -3.00
N GLY A 184 16.65 3.67 -2.24
CA GLY A 184 16.99 4.52 -1.10
C GLY A 184 16.00 4.44 0.07
N LEU A 185 15.20 3.37 0.13
CA LEU A 185 14.29 3.13 1.25
C LEU A 185 15.07 2.57 2.44
N GLU A 186 14.50 2.70 3.62
CA GLU A 186 15.08 2.21 4.87
C GLU A 186 14.35 0.95 5.33
N VAL A 187 15.08 0.03 5.98
CA VAL A 187 14.46 -1.02 6.79
C VAL A 187 13.99 -0.40 8.09
N VAL A 188 12.68 -0.22 8.21
CA VAL A 188 12.04 0.45 9.36
C VAL A 188 11.52 -0.52 10.42
N GLY A 189 11.51 -1.81 10.10
CA GLY A 189 11.08 -2.87 10.98
C GLY A 189 11.16 -4.24 10.30
N GLY A 190 10.60 -5.25 10.94
CA GLY A 190 10.53 -6.59 10.37
C GLY A 190 10.13 -7.64 11.40
N GLY A 191 9.82 -8.81 10.91
CA GLY A 191 9.56 -10.03 11.65
C GLY A 191 10.51 -11.15 11.22
N ASN A 192 10.20 -12.38 11.63
CA ASN A 192 11.04 -13.55 11.29
C ASN A 192 11.04 -13.85 9.78
N ILE A 193 9.98 -13.50 9.07
CA ILE A 193 9.77 -13.82 7.66
C ILE A 193 9.49 -12.58 6.79
N SER A 194 9.42 -11.40 7.39
CA SER A 194 9.06 -10.16 6.69
C SER A 194 10.04 -9.05 6.99
N THR A 195 10.23 -8.17 6.03
CA THR A 195 10.96 -6.91 6.19
C THR A 195 10.01 -5.75 5.97
N TYR A 196 10.10 -4.72 6.79
CA TYR A 196 9.30 -3.50 6.64
C TYR A 196 10.19 -2.41 6.08
N ILE A 197 9.86 -1.94 4.89
CA ILE A 197 10.60 -0.89 4.19
C ILE A 197 9.77 0.40 4.16
N GLY A 198 10.44 1.52 4.23
CA GLY A 198 9.81 2.84 4.23
C GLY A 198 10.81 3.94 4.41
N LEU A 199 10.38 5.05 4.96
CA LEU A 199 11.25 6.16 5.37
C LEU A 199 11.06 6.41 6.86
N SER A 200 12.16 6.66 7.59
CA SER A 200 12.08 6.98 9.02
C SER A 200 11.29 8.25 9.31
N SER A 201 11.16 9.12 8.31
CA SER A 201 10.36 10.36 8.37
C SER A 201 8.86 10.15 8.13
N GLN A 202 8.44 8.95 7.69
CA GLN A 202 7.03 8.64 7.42
C GLN A 202 6.54 7.49 8.29
N PRO A 203 5.30 7.55 8.80
CA PRO A 203 4.70 6.45 9.56
C PRO A 203 4.30 5.26 8.67
N TRP A 204 3.96 5.51 7.42
CA TRP A 204 3.54 4.48 6.47
C TRP A 204 4.74 3.66 5.95
N TYR A 205 4.53 2.37 5.75
CA TYR A 205 5.59 1.43 5.34
C TYR A 205 5.03 0.35 4.41
N ILE A 206 5.91 -0.43 3.80
CA ILE A 206 5.57 -1.59 2.99
C ILE A 206 6.15 -2.84 3.67
N VAL A 207 5.31 -3.84 3.87
CA VAL A 207 5.70 -5.17 4.35
C VAL A 207 6.12 -6.00 3.14
N VAL A 208 7.34 -6.50 3.15
CA VAL A 208 7.88 -7.39 2.13
C VAL A 208 7.88 -8.81 2.66
N LEU A 209 7.16 -9.70 2.00
CA LEU A 209 6.97 -11.10 2.38
C LEU A 209 7.54 -12.04 1.31
N PRO A 210 8.25 -13.11 1.69
CA PRO A 210 8.62 -14.16 0.75
C PRO A 210 7.37 -14.94 0.31
N ALA A 211 7.27 -15.23 -0.99
CA ALA A 211 6.19 -16.01 -1.57
C ALA A 211 6.72 -17.07 -2.53
N THR A 212 6.08 -18.23 -2.55
CA THR A 212 6.46 -19.36 -3.42
C THR A 212 5.77 -19.34 -4.78
N LEU A 213 4.57 -18.77 -4.83
CA LEU A 213 3.80 -18.61 -6.07
C LEU A 213 3.50 -17.12 -6.25
N ARG A 214 4.01 -16.57 -7.36
CA ARG A 214 3.91 -15.14 -7.63
C ARG A 214 3.13 -14.87 -8.89
N VAL A 215 2.18 -13.98 -8.77
CA VAL A 215 1.51 -13.35 -9.89
C VAL A 215 2.27 -12.07 -10.23
N HIS A 216 2.54 -11.87 -11.52
CA HIS A 216 3.18 -10.65 -11.98
C HIS A 216 2.16 -9.51 -12.03
N LEU A 217 2.41 -8.49 -11.23
CA LEU A 217 1.59 -7.28 -11.27
C LEU A 217 1.83 -6.51 -12.57
N ARG A 218 0.80 -5.84 -13.06
CA ARG A 218 0.90 -4.86 -14.13
C ARG A 218 1.45 -3.53 -13.57
N PRO A 219 1.96 -2.63 -14.43
CA PRO A 219 2.38 -1.29 -14.00
C PRO A 219 1.29 -0.46 -13.31
N THR A 220 0.02 -0.78 -13.56
CA THR A 220 -1.15 -0.20 -12.87
C THR A 220 -1.26 -0.60 -11.39
N ASN A 221 -0.48 -1.61 -10.95
CA ASN A 221 -0.28 -1.93 -9.53
C ASN A 221 1.14 -1.54 -9.15
N ARG A 222 1.33 -0.36 -8.58
CA ARG A 222 2.64 0.19 -8.25
C ARG A 222 2.63 1.03 -7.00
N TYR A 223 3.80 1.26 -6.45
CA TYR A 223 4.02 2.29 -5.44
C TYR A 223 4.76 3.47 -6.04
N VAL A 224 4.47 4.67 -5.53
CA VAL A 224 5.06 5.92 -6.04
C VAL A 224 6.04 6.48 -5.03
N ILE A 225 7.28 6.65 -5.47
CA ILE A 225 8.34 7.34 -4.73
C ILE A 225 8.46 8.76 -5.27
N LYS A 226 8.30 9.72 -4.36
CA LYS A 226 8.50 11.12 -4.67
C LYS A 226 9.93 11.55 -4.38
N LEU A 227 10.54 12.24 -5.35
CA LEU A 227 11.82 12.93 -5.21
C LEU A 227 11.63 14.43 -4.94
N GLY A 228 12.72 15.12 -4.64
CA GLY A 228 12.68 16.54 -4.25
C GLY A 228 12.49 17.49 -5.42
N SER A 229 12.89 17.09 -6.62
CA SER A 229 12.87 17.97 -7.80
C SER A 229 12.86 17.20 -9.12
N ARG A 230 12.45 17.89 -10.19
CA ARG A 230 12.56 17.45 -11.57
C ARG A 230 13.99 16.98 -11.93
N VAL A 231 15.01 17.72 -11.48
CA VAL A 231 16.42 17.40 -11.76
C VAL A 231 16.78 16.06 -11.13
N GLU A 232 16.38 15.80 -9.89
CA GLU A 232 16.65 14.51 -9.22
C GLU A 232 15.99 13.33 -9.95
N VAL A 233 14.80 13.50 -10.54
CA VAL A 233 14.15 12.44 -11.34
C VAL A 233 14.92 12.13 -12.59
N ILE A 234 15.35 13.16 -13.34
CA ILE A 234 16.12 13.00 -14.58
C ILE A 234 17.50 12.38 -14.28
N GLU A 235 18.17 12.81 -13.23
CA GLU A 235 19.46 12.25 -12.80
C GLU A 235 19.33 10.79 -12.40
N ALA A 236 18.31 10.43 -11.61
CA ALA A 236 18.03 9.05 -11.23
C ALA A 236 17.77 8.17 -12.46
N TYR A 237 16.96 8.65 -13.41
CA TYR A 237 16.71 7.94 -14.67
C TYR A 237 17.99 7.70 -15.46
N ASN A 238 18.81 8.73 -15.64
CA ASN A 238 20.08 8.64 -16.39
C ASN A 238 21.07 7.66 -15.73
N GLN A 239 21.17 7.68 -14.41
CA GLN A 239 22.03 6.75 -13.67
C GLN A 239 21.55 5.30 -13.82
N LEU A 240 20.24 5.06 -13.68
CA LEU A 240 19.66 3.73 -13.82
C LEU A 240 19.72 3.20 -15.26
N SER A 241 19.63 4.07 -16.26
CA SER A 241 19.80 3.71 -17.66
C SER A 241 21.24 3.33 -17.98
N ALA A 242 22.22 3.99 -17.35
CA ALA A 242 23.64 3.71 -17.54
C ALA A 242 24.14 2.48 -16.77
N ASP A 243 23.59 2.21 -15.59
CA ASP A 243 23.93 1.08 -14.73
C ASP A 243 22.67 0.47 -14.10
N PRO A 244 21.99 -0.45 -14.82
CA PRO A 244 20.66 -0.95 -14.40
C PRO A 244 20.70 -1.95 -13.26
N LYS A 245 21.52 -1.79 -12.26
CA LYS A 245 21.73 -2.65 -11.07
C LYS A 245 20.52 -3.48 -10.61
N GLY A 246 20.29 -4.60 -11.27
CA GLY A 246 19.23 -5.53 -10.90
C GLY A 246 17.83 -5.12 -11.31
N ILE A 247 17.62 -4.01 -12.03
CA ILE A 247 16.34 -3.64 -12.61
C ILE A 247 15.96 -4.63 -13.69
N SER A 248 14.72 -5.13 -13.66
CA SER A 248 14.20 -6.01 -14.70
C SER A 248 13.67 -5.23 -15.91
N GLN A 249 13.04 -4.10 -15.63
CA GLN A 249 12.45 -3.25 -16.64
C GLN A 249 12.58 -1.79 -16.20
N LEU A 250 12.84 -0.93 -17.17
CA LEU A 250 12.85 0.53 -17.04
C LEU A 250 12.01 1.08 -18.20
N SER A 251 11.01 1.90 -17.92
CA SER A 251 10.26 2.60 -18.96
C SER A 251 11.11 3.68 -19.62
N GLU A 252 10.61 4.32 -20.65
CA GLU A 252 11.11 5.62 -21.06
C GLU A 252 10.87 6.67 -19.95
N LEU A 253 11.64 7.76 -20.00
CA LEU A 253 11.38 8.94 -19.19
C LEU A 253 10.24 9.72 -19.84
N PHE A 254 9.12 9.82 -19.14
CA PHE A 254 8.02 10.69 -19.54
C PHE A 254 8.33 12.10 -19.04
N ASP A 255 8.62 13.00 -19.94
CA ASP A 255 9.06 14.37 -19.67
C ASP A 255 8.33 15.36 -20.60
N ASP A 256 7.00 15.24 -20.65
CA ASP A 256 6.12 16.22 -21.22
C ASP A 256 6.02 17.46 -20.30
N ASP A 257 5.28 18.48 -20.68
CA ASP A 257 5.16 19.77 -19.96
C ASP A 257 4.74 19.66 -18.47
N LYS A 258 4.65 18.43 -17.94
CA LYS A 258 4.38 18.11 -16.55
C LYS A 258 5.65 17.74 -15.79
N GLU A 259 5.50 17.39 -14.51
CA GLU A 259 6.59 16.82 -13.73
C GLU A 259 7.06 15.49 -14.32
N PRO A 260 8.37 15.26 -14.48
CA PRO A 260 8.88 14.02 -15.07
C PRO A 260 8.60 12.83 -14.19
N TRP A 261 8.43 11.68 -14.85
CA TRP A 261 8.25 10.42 -14.16
C TRP A 261 8.73 9.24 -15.04
N PHE A 262 9.03 8.13 -14.40
CA PHE A 262 9.33 6.87 -15.07
C PHE A 262 8.91 5.69 -14.18
N LEU A 263 8.77 4.53 -14.81
CA LEU A 263 8.48 3.26 -14.14
C LEU A 263 9.72 2.38 -14.13
N LEU A 264 9.88 1.64 -13.05
CA LEU A 264 10.86 0.58 -13.00
C LEU A 264 10.26 -0.65 -12.27
N SER A 265 10.75 -1.82 -12.62
CA SER A 265 10.48 -3.04 -11.89
C SER A 265 11.76 -3.77 -11.55
N TYR A 266 11.70 -4.50 -10.45
CA TYR A 266 12.78 -5.35 -9.97
C TYR A 266 12.51 -6.83 -10.39
N PRO A 267 13.47 -7.75 -10.30
CA PRO A 267 13.23 -9.17 -10.56
C PRO A 267 11.99 -9.77 -9.90
N ASP A 268 11.58 -9.25 -8.75
CA ASP A 268 10.30 -9.57 -8.11
C ASP A 268 9.06 -9.11 -8.89
N LYS A 269 9.26 -8.31 -9.95
CA LYS A 269 8.20 -7.76 -10.81
C LYS A 269 7.19 -6.88 -10.08
N ASN A 270 7.58 -6.33 -8.94
CA ASN A 270 6.88 -5.25 -8.28
C ASN A 270 7.25 -3.93 -8.98
N TRP A 271 6.23 -3.12 -9.28
CA TRP A 271 6.40 -1.88 -10.01
C TRP A 271 6.51 -0.68 -9.09
N TRP A 272 7.35 0.25 -9.50
CA TRP A 272 7.61 1.52 -8.82
C TRP A 272 7.56 2.66 -9.82
N GLU A 273 6.86 3.73 -9.45
CA GLU A 273 6.89 5.00 -10.17
C GLU A 273 7.82 5.96 -9.42
N ILE A 274 8.69 6.62 -10.14
CA ILE A 274 9.58 7.65 -9.62
C ILE A 274 9.18 8.99 -10.22
N THR A 275 8.87 9.96 -9.39
CA THR A 275 8.39 11.28 -9.82
C THR A 275 8.76 12.39 -8.83
N SER A 276 8.72 13.64 -9.26
CA SER A 276 8.74 14.81 -8.36
C SER A 276 7.34 15.36 -8.05
N SER A 277 6.33 14.87 -8.77
CA SER A 277 4.96 15.32 -8.61
C SER A 277 4.36 15.03 -7.23
N SER A 278 3.55 15.96 -6.75
CA SER A 278 2.66 15.76 -5.61
C SER A 278 1.25 15.34 -6.03
N LEU A 279 0.98 15.30 -7.32
CA LEU A 279 -0.29 14.87 -7.89
C LEU A 279 -0.18 13.43 -8.37
N PRO A 280 -1.27 12.66 -8.29
CA PRO A 280 -1.26 11.29 -8.79
C PRO A 280 -1.14 11.26 -10.31
N ASN A 281 -0.46 10.26 -10.82
CA ASN A 281 -0.44 9.91 -12.22
C ASN A 281 -1.48 8.81 -12.45
N PHE A 282 -2.51 9.08 -13.22
CA PHE A 282 -3.58 8.13 -13.56
C PHE A 282 -3.27 7.29 -14.82
N SER A 283 -2.07 7.47 -15.40
CA SER A 283 -1.62 6.71 -16.58
C SER A 283 -1.25 5.27 -16.22
#